data_953f4b5c079da338d6a2b7eb37bd93f4
#
_entry.id   953f4b5c079da338d6a2b7eb37bd93f4
#
_cell.length_a   1.000
_cell.length_b   1.000
_cell.length_c   1.000
_cell.angle_alpha   90.00
_cell.angle_beta   90.00
_cell.angle_gamma   90.00
#
_symmetry.space_group_name_H-M   'P 1'
#
loop_
_entity.id
_entity.type
_entity.pdbx_description
1 polymer ?
#
loop_
_entity_poly.entity_id
_entity_poly.type
_entity_poly.pdbx_seq_one_letter_code
_entity_poly.pdbx_strand_id
1 'polypeptide(L)'
;MCVEIIKVASEVLNFSRQRTLVNMRFLEPAIRMLTESPSKCMCNRSYGMGTDGKNLYYNPEYVLRAYQKEKGFVSRMYLHLVVHGIFRHFFVNPQIEQRKWDLACDMATEYIIESWKLDFADISAGADEKRELDRIRKNVGLMNAEKIYGYLKKTKESEIDWLEKIFRRDDHSFWYPETKNRND
;
A
#
# COMPACT_ATOMS: atom_id res chain seq x y z
N MET A 1 -10.14 -9.85 -20.40
CA MET A 1 -8.98 -8.91 -20.29
C MET A 1 -8.06 -9.22 -21.47
N CYS A 2 -7.63 -8.22 -22.22
CA CYS A 2 -6.77 -8.43 -23.38
C CYS A 2 -5.38 -8.86 -22.91
N VAL A 3 -4.80 -9.90 -23.54
CA VAL A 3 -3.47 -10.44 -23.19
C VAL A 3 -2.38 -9.37 -23.33
N GLU A 4 -2.53 -8.51 -24.33
CA GLU A 4 -1.59 -7.40 -24.58
C GLU A 4 -1.56 -6.37 -23.46
N ILE A 5 -2.73 -6.01 -22.91
CA ILE A 5 -2.83 -5.09 -21.75
C ILE A 5 -2.10 -5.67 -20.53
N ILE A 6 -2.29 -6.96 -20.26
CA ILE A 6 -1.59 -7.63 -19.14
C ILE A 6 -0.08 -7.57 -19.36
N LYS A 7 0.39 -7.88 -20.57
CA LYS A 7 1.81 -7.87 -20.91
C LYS A 7 2.43 -6.50 -20.68
N VAL A 8 1.83 -5.44 -21.22
CA VAL A 8 2.36 -4.08 -21.07
C VAL A 8 2.32 -3.62 -19.61
N ALA A 9 1.27 -3.96 -18.85
CA ALA A 9 1.21 -3.63 -17.43
C ALA A 9 2.30 -4.37 -16.61
N SER A 10 2.57 -5.64 -16.92
CA SER A 10 3.67 -6.39 -16.30
C SER A 10 5.04 -5.78 -16.63
N GLU A 11 5.25 -5.28 -17.85
CA GLU A 11 6.47 -4.55 -18.21
C GLU A 11 6.65 -3.27 -17.36
N VAL A 12 5.58 -2.50 -17.13
CA VAL A 12 5.59 -1.32 -16.25
C VAL A 12 5.93 -1.71 -14.81
N LEU A 13 5.33 -2.78 -14.27
CA LEU A 13 5.64 -3.26 -12.93
C LEU A 13 7.08 -3.75 -12.82
N ASN A 14 7.56 -4.52 -13.81
CA ASN A 14 8.95 -4.97 -13.83
C ASN A 14 9.93 -3.78 -13.89
N PHE A 15 9.64 -2.76 -14.68
CA PHE A 15 10.40 -1.52 -14.70
C PHE A 15 10.45 -0.87 -13.31
N SER A 16 9.30 -0.75 -12.65
CA SER A 16 9.19 -0.19 -11.30
C SER A 16 9.97 -1.02 -10.27
N ARG A 17 9.90 -2.35 -10.37
CA ARG A 17 10.68 -3.29 -9.56
C ARG A 17 12.18 -3.11 -9.76
N GLN A 18 12.66 -3.07 -11.00
CA GLN A 18 14.08 -2.88 -11.31
C GLN A 18 14.59 -1.51 -10.81
N ARG A 19 13.78 -0.47 -11.00
CA ARG A 19 14.09 0.87 -10.51
C ARG A 19 14.25 0.89 -8.98
N THR A 20 13.36 0.19 -8.27
CA THR A 20 13.44 0.05 -6.81
C THR A 20 14.68 -0.76 -6.40
N LEU A 21 14.98 -1.87 -7.06
CA LEU A 21 16.16 -2.69 -6.79
C LEU A 21 17.47 -1.92 -6.97
N VAL A 22 17.59 -1.12 -8.03
CA VAL A 22 18.80 -0.33 -8.29
C VAL A 22 19.04 0.72 -7.21
N ASN A 23 17.97 1.37 -6.76
CA ASN A 23 18.07 2.49 -5.81
C ASN A 23 18.05 2.04 -4.34
N MET A 24 17.45 0.86 -4.04
CA MET A 24 17.27 0.36 -2.69
C MET A 24 17.67 -1.12 -2.57
N ARG A 25 18.94 -1.41 -2.87
CA ARG A 25 19.48 -2.79 -2.89
C ARG A 25 19.27 -3.55 -1.58
N PHE A 26 19.26 -2.88 -0.45
CA PHE A 26 19.01 -3.50 0.85
C PHE A 26 17.60 -4.10 0.98
N LEU A 27 16.64 -3.70 0.14
CA LEU A 27 15.30 -4.26 0.06
C LEU A 27 15.18 -5.47 -0.88
N GLU A 28 16.27 -5.87 -1.56
CA GLU A 28 16.26 -6.94 -2.56
C GLU A 28 15.55 -8.21 -2.07
N PRO A 29 15.78 -8.73 -0.86
CA PRO A 29 15.08 -9.94 -0.39
C PRO A 29 13.57 -9.77 -0.36
N ALA A 30 13.06 -8.64 0.14
CA ALA A 30 11.64 -8.35 0.20
C ALA A 30 11.02 -8.14 -1.19
N ILE A 31 11.73 -7.43 -2.06
CA ILE A 31 11.30 -7.19 -3.45
C ILE A 31 11.20 -8.51 -4.22
N ARG A 32 12.13 -9.45 -4.02
CA ARG A 32 12.13 -10.76 -4.68
C ARG A 32 11.05 -11.71 -4.16
N MET A 33 10.49 -11.47 -2.98
CA MET A 33 9.41 -12.29 -2.43
C MET A 33 8.08 -12.08 -3.13
N LEU A 34 7.83 -10.89 -3.72
CA LEU A 34 6.56 -10.58 -4.35
C LEU A 34 6.49 -11.14 -5.79
N THR A 35 5.51 -12.03 -6.01
CA THR A 35 5.18 -12.57 -7.33
C THR A 35 4.04 -11.76 -7.94
N GLU A 36 4.24 -11.23 -9.14
CA GLU A 36 3.21 -10.47 -9.86
C GLU A 36 2.03 -11.37 -10.25
N SER A 37 0.81 -10.96 -9.94
CA SER A 37 -0.41 -11.69 -10.22
C SER A 37 -1.50 -10.74 -10.75
N PRO A 38 -1.75 -10.72 -12.08
CA PRO A 38 -2.84 -9.93 -12.64
C PRO A 38 -4.19 -10.48 -12.14
N SER A 39 -5.00 -9.64 -11.53
CA SER A 39 -6.25 -10.06 -10.91
C SER A 39 -7.47 -9.38 -11.54
N LYS A 40 -8.42 -10.20 -12.00
CA LYS A 40 -9.72 -9.71 -12.46
C LYS A 40 -10.57 -9.16 -11.31
N CYS A 41 -10.38 -9.68 -10.09
CA CYS A 41 -11.11 -9.21 -8.90
C CYS A 41 -10.80 -7.76 -8.57
N MET A 42 -9.62 -7.25 -8.96
CA MET A 42 -9.24 -5.85 -8.76
C MET A 42 -9.97 -4.87 -9.70
N CYS A 43 -10.64 -5.35 -10.76
CA CYS A 43 -11.31 -4.46 -11.73
C CYS A 43 -12.48 -3.68 -11.14
N ASN A 44 -13.13 -4.21 -10.10
CA ASN A 44 -14.31 -3.61 -9.45
C ASN A 44 -13.97 -2.97 -8.10
N ARG A 45 -12.69 -2.84 -7.74
CA ARG A 45 -12.25 -2.31 -6.46
C ARG A 45 -11.75 -0.86 -6.61
N SER A 46 -11.90 -0.09 -5.56
CA SER A 46 -11.45 1.32 -5.50
C SER A 46 -9.94 1.46 -5.65
N TYR A 47 -9.19 0.41 -5.29
CA TYR A 47 -7.73 0.36 -5.35
C TYR A 47 -7.30 -0.71 -6.35
N GLY A 48 -6.38 -0.35 -7.22
CA GLY A 48 -5.96 -1.22 -8.33
C GLY A 48 -4.75 -2.10 -8.04
N MET A 49 -4.21 -2.05 -6.84
CA MET A 49 -3.07 -2.87 -6.40
C MET A 49 -3.26 -3.31 -4.95
N GLY A 50 -2.66 -4.45 -4.57
CA GLY A 50 -2.67 -4.98 -3.21
C GLY A 50 -1.73 -6.18 -3.07
N THR A 51 -1.48 -6.64 -1.84
CA THR A 51 -0.60 -7.78 -1.57
C THR A 51 -1.12 -8.63 -0.42
N ASP A 52 -0.82 -9.93 -0.47
CA ASP A 52 -0.95 -10.88 0.63
C ASP A 52 0.41 -11.19 1.31
N GLY A 53 1.45 -10.44 0.93
CA GLY A 53 2.83 -10.64 1.38
C GLY A 53 3.63 -11.64 0.54
N LYS A 54 3.00 -12.38 -0.38
CA LYS A 54 3.63 -13.29 -1.34
C LYS A 54 3.35 -12.86 -2.78
N ASN A 55 2.11 -12.47 -3.05
CA ASN A 55 1.68 -12.03 -4.36
C ASN A 55 1.43 -10.52 -4.36
N LEU A 56 1.78 -9.88 -5.45
CA LEU A 56 1.37 -8.55 -5.80
C LEU A 56 0.20 -8.67 -6.78
N TYR A 57 -1.00 -8.41 -6.30
CA TYR A 57 -2.22 -8.39 -7.12
C TYR A 57 -2.39 -7.02 -7.75
N TYR A 58 -2.75 -6.99 -9.02
CA TYR A 58 -2.96 -5.72 -9.72
C TYR A 58 -4.02 -5.80 -10.81
N ASN A 59 -4.68 -4.66 -11.04
CA ASN A 59 -5.51 -4.44 -12.22
C ASN A 59 -4.61 -3.84 -13.33
N PRO A 60 -4.42 -4.54 -14.46
CA PRO A 60 -3.56 -4.06 -15.55
C PRO A 60 -3.95 -2.67 -16.09
N GLU A 61 -5.25 -2.41 -16.26
CA GLU A 61 -5.71 -1.10 -16.74
C GLU A 61 -5.45 0.02 -15.74
N TYR A 62 -5.56 -0.27 -14.44
CA TYR A 62 -5.22 0.69 -13.39
C TYR A 62 -3.74 1.05 -13.45
N VAL A 63 -2.86 0.04 -13.52
CA VAL A 63 -1.41 0.25 -13.58
C VAL A 63 -1.03 1.11 -14.78
N LEU A 64 -1.60 0.84 -15.96
CA LEU A 64 -1.32 1.62 -17.17
C LEU A 64 -1.81 3.06 -17.06
N ARG A 65 -3.04 3.28 -16.58
CA ARG A 65 -3.57 4.63 -16.37
C ARG A 65 -2.75 5.42 -15.34
N ALA A 66 -2.38 4.76 -14.25
CA ALA A 66 -1.56 5.37 -13.21
C ALA A 66 -0.19 5.79 -13.74
N TYR A 67 0.46 4.91 -14.50
CA TYR A 67 1.77 5.18 -15.13
C TYR A 67 1.70 6.30 -16.17
N GLN A 68 0.63 6.35 -16.98
CA GLN A 68 0.42 7.43 -17.95
C GLN A 68 0.24 8.79 -17.27
N LYS A 69 -0.50 8.81 -16.15
CA LYS A 69 -0.73 10.03 -15.39
C LYS A 69 0.54 10.52 -14.69
N GLU A 70 1.27 9.61 -14.08
CA GLU A 70 2.46 9.92 -13.31
C GLU A 70 3.39 8.70 -13.21
N LYS A 71 4.50 8.74 -13.94
CA LYS A 71 5.41 7.59 -14.10
C LYS A 71 5.99 7.08 -12.76
N GLY A 72 6.27 7.96 -11.82
CA GLY A 72 6.80 7.61 -10.50
C GLY A 72 5.78 6.91 -9.60
N PHE A 73 4.47 7.13 -9.83
CA PHE A 73 3.40 6.60 -8.98
C PHE A 73 3.44 5.08 -8.84
N VAL A 74 3.62 4.35 -9.95
CA VAL A 74 3.66 2.88 -9.91
C VAL A 74 4.87 2.38 -9.12
N SER A 75 6.02 3.05 -9.23
CA SER A 75 7.21 2.72 -8.44
C SER A 75 7.00 2.98 -6.94
N ARG A 76 6.32 4.08 -6.58
CA ARG A 76 5.94 4.37 -5.20
C ARG A 76 4.96 3.32 -4.66
N MET A 77 3.93 2.96 -5.42
CA MET A 77 2.97 1.92 -5.04
C MET A 77 3.62 0.55 -4.89
N TYR A 78 4.54 0.20 -5.80
CA TYR A 78 5.32 -1.03 -5.66
C TYR A 78 6.11 -1.06 -4.34
N LEU A 79 6.80 0.03 -4.02
CA LEU A 79 7.54 0.18 -2.77
C LEU A 79 6.60 0.13 -1.54
N HIS A 80 5.44 0.74 -1.60
CA HIS A 80 4.41 0.71 -0.56
C HIS A 80 4.03 -0.75 -0.21
N LEU A 81 3.74 -1.58 -1.21
CA LEU A 81 3.43 -3.00 -1.02
C LEU A 81 4.62 -3.80 -0.46
N VAL A 82 5.85 -3.48 -0.89
CA VAL A 82 7.07 -4.08 -0.32
C VAL A 82 7.22 -3.75 1.17
N VAL A 83 6.94 -2.50 1.56
CA VAL A 83 7.02 -2.08 2.97
C VAL A 83 5.97 -2.80 3.82
N HIS A 84 4.74 -2.99 3.32
CA HIS A 84 3.76 -3.84 4.01
C HIS A 84 4.29 -5.25 4.25
N GLY A 85 5.00 -5.83 3.27
CA GLY A 85 5.66 -7.13 3.40
C GLY A 85 6.75 -7.17 4.47
N ILE A 86 7.61 -6.14 4.53
CA ILE A 86 8.70 -6.02 5.51
C ILE A 86 8.16 -5.97 6.93
N PHE A 87 7.13 -5.16 7.17
CA PHE A 87 6.52 -4.99 8.49
C PHE A 87 5.45 -6.03 8.79
N ARG A 88 5.17 -6.94 7.86
CA ARG A 88 4.20 -8.03 8.01
C ARG A 88 2.81 -7.55 8.44
N HIS A 89 2.35 -6.44 7.89
CA HIS A 89 1.08 -5.80 8.24
C HIS A 89 -0.13 -6.71 8.01
N PHE A 90 -0.02 -7.71 7.13
CA PHE A 90 -1.04 -8.71 6.83
C PHE A 90 -1.18 -9.82 7.89
N PHE A 91 -0.31 -9.90 8.91
CA PHE A 91 -0.50 -10.80 10.06
C PHE A 91 -1.38 -10.11 11.11
N VAL A 92 -2.67 -10.19 10.91
CA VAL A 92 -3.66 -9.44 11.68
C VAL A 92 -4.25 -10.31 12.80
N ASN A 93 -4.31 -9.77 14.02
CA ASN A 93 -5.04 -10.40 15.11
C ASN A 93 -6.56 -10.32 14.82
N PRO A 94 -7.35 -11.42 14.99
CA PRO A 94 -8.80 -11.41 14.76
C PRO A 94 -9.61 -10.37 15.55
N GLN A 95 -9.07 -9.86 16.66
CA GLN A 95 -9.71 -8.85 17.51
C GLN A 95 -9.45 -7.41 17.06
N ILE A 96 -8.67 -7.21 16.00
CA ILE A 96 -8.36 -5.87 15.48
C ILE A 96 -9.54 -5.34 14.68
N GLU A 97 -9.85 -4.06 14.87
CA GLU A 97 -10.77 -3.31 14.00
C GLU A 97 -10.10 -3.05 12.66
N GLN A 98 -10.49 -3.79 11.63
CA GLN A 98 -9.87 -3.82 10.30
C GLN A 98 -9.65 -2.41 9.75
N ARG A 99 -10.72 -1.61 9.69
CA ARG A 99 -10.68 -0.28 9.09
C ARG A 99 -9.56 0.60 9.65
N LYS A 100 -9.44 0.63 10.98
CA LYS A 100 -8.42 1.45 11.67
C LYS A 100 -7.03 0.85 11.57
N TRP A 101 -6.93 -0.48 11.50
CA TRP A 101 -5.65 -1.16 11.31
C TRP A 101 -5.10 -0.91 9.92
N ASP A 102 -5.92 -1.09 8.89
CA ASP A 102 -5.57 -0.83 7.51
C ASP A 102 -5.03 0.59 7.33
N LEU A 103 -5.77 1.58 7.84
CA LEU A 103 -5.36 2.98 7.80
C LEU A 103 -4.05 3.22 8.56
N ALA A 104 -3.87 2.60 9.72
CA ALA A 104 -2.64 2.72 10.51
C ALA A 104 -1.43 2.16 9.76
N CYS A 105 -1.61 1.04 9.05
CA CYS A 105 -0.56 0.43 8.23
C CYS A 105 -0.17 1.32 7.05
N ASP A 106 -1.16 1.88 6.33
CA ASP A 106 -0.90 2.82 5.23
C ASP A 106 -0.15 4.06 5.71
N MET A 107 -0.58 4.64 6.81
CA MET A 107 0.08 5.82 7.39
C MET A 107 1.51 5.54 7.84
N ALA A 108 1.77 4.39 8.48
CA ALA A 108 3.11 3.98 8.88
C ALA A 108 4.00 3.78 7.66
N THR A 109 3.47 3.15 6.62
CA THR A 109 4.16 2.89 5.36
C THR A 109 4.51 4.19 4.63
N GLU A 110 3.55 5.11 4.48
CA GLU A 110 3.78 6.40 3.84
C GLU A 110 4.80 7.26 4.62
N TYR A 111 4.74 7.24 5.95
CA TYR A 111 5.73 7.91 6.79
C TYR A 111 7.16 7.40 6.54
N ILE A 112 7.33 6.10 6.43
CA ILE A 112 8.63 5.47 6.17
C ILE A 112 9.13 5.86 4.77
N ILE A 113 8.29 5.77 3.74
CA ILE A 113 8.64 6.12 2.37
C ILE A 113 9.06 7.60 2.28
N GLU A 114 8.30 8.51 2.90
CA GLU A 114 8.65 9.93 2.94
C GLU A 114 9.98 10.19 3.67
N SER A 115 10.28 9.43 4.72
CA SER A 115 11.52 9.57 5.47
C SER A 115 12.77 9.22 4.65
N TRP A 116 12.64 8.37 3.64
CA TRP A 116 13.72 7.96 2.76
C TRP A 116 14.10 9.01 1.71
N LYS A 117 13.24 10.00 1.45
CA LYS A 117 13.47 11.11 0.48
C LYS A 117 13.94 10.60 -0.88
N LEU A 118 13.15 9.72 -1.48
CA LEU A 118 13.51 8.97 -2.68
C LEU A 118 13.28 9.80 -3.95
N ASP A 119 14.36 10.23 -4.59
CA ASP A 119 14.29 10.96 -5.87
C ASP A 119 13.69 10.11 -7.01
N PHE A 120 13.89 8.80 -6.98
CA PHE A 120 13.41 7.92 -8.04
C PHE A 120 11.90 7.64 -7.96
N ALA A 121 11.28 7.74 -6.80
CA ALA A 121 9.84 7.58 -6.64
C ALA A 121 9.07 8.88 -6.98
N ASP A 122 9.77 9.98 -7.18
CA ASP A 122 9.43 11.30 -7.74
C ASP A 122 8.04 11.87 -7.39
N ILE A 123 7.38 11.27 -6.39
CA ILE A 123 6.09 11.66 -5.87
C ILE A 123 6.24 11.84 -4.37
N SER A 124 6.44 13.08 -3.97
CA SER A 124 6.39 13.40 -2.55
C SER A 124 4.94 13.41 -2.06
N ALA A 125 4.74 13.10 -0.79
CA ALA A 125 3.46 13.27 -0.12
C ALA A 125 2.93 14.70 -0.32
N GLY A 126 1.61 14.81 -0.50
CA GLY A 126 0.93 16.10 -0.58
C GLY A 126 1.09 16.93 0.70
N ALA A 127 0.80 18.22 0.63
CA ALA A 127 0.90 19.12 1.79
C ALA A 127 0.01 18.66 2.97
N ASP A 128 -1.21 18.21 2.68
CA ASP A 128 -2.13 17.68 3.69
C ASP A 128 -1.59 16.39 4.32
N GLU A 129 -1.04 15.49 3.52
CA GLU A 129 -0.46 14.23 3.97
C GLU A 129 0.72 14.46 4.92
N LYS A 130 1.65 15.34 4.56
CA LYS A 130 2.79 15.74 5.41
C LYS A 130 2.34 16.35 6.72
N ARG A 131 1.37 17.27 6.65
CA ARG A 131 0.81 17.92 7.85
C ARG A 131 0.19 16.90 8.80
N GLU A 132 -0.59 15.95 8.29
CA GLU A 132 -1.24 14.94 9.12
C GLU A 132 -0.23 13.95 9.69
N LEU A 133 0.77 13.52 8.94
CA LEU A 133 1.86 12.68 9.46
C LEU A 133 2.62 13.38 10.59
N ASP A 134 2.96 14.66 10.44
CA ASP A 134 3.63 15.45 11.49
C ASP A 134 2.74 15.62 12.74
N ARG A 135 1.45 15.85 12.55
CA ARG A 135 0.48 15.97 13.66
C ARG A 135 0.39 14.67 14.45
N ILE A 136 0.26 13.54 13.76
CA ILE A 136 0.12 12.24 14.41
C ILE A 136 1.44 11.83 15.07
N ARG A 137 2.58 12.08 14.45
CA ARG A 137 3.90 11.85 15.04
C ARG A 137 4.07 12.53 16.39
N LYS A 138 3.60 13.77 16.54
CA LYS A 138 3.65 14.50 17.82
C LYS A 138 2.82 13.82 18.92
N ASN A 139 1.75 13.11 18.55
CA ASN A 139 0.87 12.42 19.50
C ASN A 139 1.35 11.00 19.84
N VAL A 140 1.91 10.27 18.89
CA VAL A 140 2.26 8.84 19.06
C VAL A 140 3.75 8.62 19.35
N GLY A 141 4.60 9.59 18.98
CA GLY A 141 6.06 9.52 19.12
C GLY A 141 6.69 8.62 18.06
N LEU A 142 6.46 7.31 18.13
CA LEU A 142 6.94 6.33 17.16
C LEU A 142 5.85 6.02 16.11
N MET A 143 6.18 6.24 14.83
CA MET A 143 5.27 6.09 13.69
C MET A 143 5.27 4.64 13.16
N ASN A 144 4.90 3.67 14.01
CA ASN A 144 4.60 2.30 13.58
C ASN A 144 3.09 2.04 13.61
N ALA A 145 2.66 0.98 12.93
CA ALA A 145 1.23 0.67 12.76
C ALA A 145 0.50 0.50 14.11
N GLU A 146 1.13 -0.14 15.10
CA GLU A 146 0.52 -0.40 16.42
C GLU A 146 0.25 0.89 17.21
N LYS A 147 1.19 1.83 17.20
CA LYS A 147 1.04 3.12 17.90
C LYS A 147 0.01 4.00 17.22
N ILE A 148 0.04 4.04 15.88
CA ILE A 148 -0.95 4.76 15.09
C ILE A 148 -2.34 4.14 15.29
N TYR A 149 -2.47 2.81 15.25
CA TYR A 149 -3.73 2.12 15.54
C TYR A 149 -4.28 2.46 16.92
N GLY A 150 -3.41 2.44 17.96
CA GLY A 150 -3.78 2.85 19.31
C GLY A 150 -4.29 4.30 19.40
N TYR A 151 -3.76 5.21 18.59
CA TYR A 151 -4.23 6.57 18.44
C TYR A 151 -5.59 6.61 17.72
N LEU A 152 -5.72 5.93 16.58
CA LEU A 152 -6.95 5.90 15.78
C LEU A 152 -8.14 5.29 16.52
N LYS A 153 -7.92 4.37 17.46
CA LYS A 153 -9.00 3.83 18.34
C LYS A 153 -9.69 4.90 19.17
N LYS A 154 -9.01 6.01 19.45
CA LYS A 154 -9.53 7.13 20.24
C LYS A 154 -9.96 8.33 19.38
N THR A 155 -9.77 8.22 18.07
CA THR A 155 -10.06 9.27 17.09
C THR A 155 -11.52 9.19 16.66
N LYS A 156 -12.14 10.36 16.40
CA LYS A 156 -13.54 10.45 15.92
C LYS A 156 -13.66 9.88 14.51
N GLU A 157 -14.79 9.24 14.19
CA GLU A 157 -15.04 8.63 12.88
C GLU A 157 -14.93 9.63 11.72
N SER A 158 -15.39 10.88 11.89
CA SER A 158 -15.25 11.92 10.85
C SER A 158 -13.80 12.25 10.50
N GLU A 159 -12.89 12.12 11.47
CA GLU A 159 -11.46 12.30 11.27
C GLU A 159 -10.85 11.05 10.60
N ILE A 160 -11.32 9.85 10.95
CA ILE A 160 -10.95 8.60 10.27
C ILE A 160 -11.32 8.70 8.79
N ASP A 161 -12.56 9.13 8.46
CA ASP A 161 -13.01 9.32 7.07
C ASP A 161 -12.12 10.29 6.28
N TRP A 162 -11.63 11.34 6.94
CA TRP A 162 -10.70 12.28 6.33
C TRP A 162 -9.31 11.66 6.10
N LEU A 163 -8.76 10.97 7.09
CA LEU A 163 -7.46 10.33 7.00
C LEU A 163 -7.44 9.21 5.95
N GLU A 164 -8.52 8.44 5.83
CA GLU A 164 -8.65 7.44 4.76
C GLU A 164 -8.57 8.05 3.36
N LYS A 165 -9.22 9.19 3.12
CA LYS A 165 -9.14 9.87 1.82
C LYS A 165 -7.71 10.29 1.46
N ILE A 166 -6.88 10.55 2.47
CA ILE A 166 -5.49 10.97 2.28
C ILE A 166 -4.55 9.77 2.13
N PHE A 167 -4.71 8.73 2.97
CA PHE A 167 -3.69 7.70 3.16
C PHE A 167 -4.01 6.35 2.53
N ARG A 168 -5.29 6.00 2.31
CA ARG A 168 -5.61 4.71 1.67
C ARG A 168 -5.04 4.64 0.26
N ARG A 169 -4.14 3.66 0.02
CA ARG A 169 -3.40 3.51 -1.23
C ARG A 169 -3.71 2.23 -1.97
N ASP A 170 -3.89 1.13 -1.24
CA ASP A 170 -4.01 -0.20 -1.80
C ASP A 170 -5.16 -1.01 -1.20
N ASP A 171 -5.35 -2.21 -1.72
CA ASP A 171 -6.42 -3.13 -1.31
C ASP A 171 -5.92 -4.12 -0.28
N HIS A 172 -6.34 -3.96 0.97
CA HIS A 172 -6.00 -4.84 2.09
C HIS A 172 -6.95 -6.03 2.26
N SER A 173 -7.95 -6.22 1.39
CA SER A 173 -8.91 -7.33 1.53
C SER A 173 -8.23 -8.71 1.51
N PHE A 174 -7.04 -8.80 0.90
CA PHE A 174 -6.24 -10.03 0.87
C PHE A 174 -5.62 -10.42 2.22
N TRP A 175 -5.63 -9.52 3.19
CA TRP A 175 -5.10 -9.77 4.54
C TRP A 175 -6.08 -10.52 5.43
N TYR A 176 -7.35 -10.53 5.05
CA TYR A 176 -8.42 -11.08 5.85
C TYR A 176 -8.98 -12.33 5.17
N PRO A 177 -8.93 -13.51 5.82
CA PRO A 177 -9.55 -14.69 5.27
C PRO A 177 -11.05 -14.42 5.11
N GLU A 178 -11.61 -14.81 3.96
CA GLU A 178 -13.06 -14.80 3.77
C GLU A 178 -13.67 -15.58 4.94
N THR A 179 -14.53 -14.92 5.71
CA THR A 179 -15.39 -15.61 6.65
C THR A 179 -16.30 -16.52 5.83
N LYS A 180 -15.91 -17.79 5.69
CA LYS A 180 -16.84 -18.81 5.17
C LYS A 180 -18.08 -18.72 6.03
N ASN A 181 -19.16 -18.17 5.47
CA ASN A 181 -20.47 -18.31 6.03
C ASN A 181 -20.70 -19.81 6.20
N ARG A 182 -20.57 -20.31 7.45
CA ARG A 182 -21.01 -21.64 7.85
C ARG A 182 -22.54 -21.59 7.90
N ASN A 183 -23.16 -21.58 6.74
CA ASN A 183 -24.54 -21.91 6.52
C ASN A 183 -24.56 -22.77 5.25
N ASP A 184 -24.21 -24.04 5.43
CA ASP A 184 -24.68 -25.21 4.67
C ASP A 184 -24.50 -26.45 5.57
#